data_a72302fcfb606f8986fa19233cc06f27
#
_entry.id   a72302fcfb606f8986fa19233cc06f27
#
_cell.length_a   1.000
_cell.length_b   1.000
_cell.length_c   1.000
_cell.angle_alpha   90.00
_cell.angle_beta   90.00
_cell.angle_gamma   90.00
#
_symmetry.space_group_name_H-M   'P 1'
#
loop_
_entity.id
_entity.type
_entity.pdbx_description
1 polymer ?
#
loop_
_entity_poly.entity_id
_entity_poly.type
_entity_poly.pdbx_seq_one_letter_code
_entity_poly.pdbx_strand_id
1 'polypeptide(L)'
;INIEGKDIEPLVTWGTSPHDISPVSGLVPDPDKETNEDRKIAIKRSLEYMGLKPNTKISEIKIDKIFIGSCTNGRIEDLRLAAELLKGKKIAGHVSAMVVPGSGLVKEQAEKEGIDKVFKNAGFEWGEPGCSMCLGMNPDQLKPKERCASTSNRNFEGRQGRGGRTHLVSPGMAVAAAIRGHLADVRELQSVSYTHLTLPTT
;
A
#
# COMPACT_ATOMS: atom_id res chain seq x y z
N ILE A 1 9.81 27.54 7.08
CA ILE A 1 8.70 27.02 6.27
C ILE A 1 7.77 26.30 7.24
N ASN A 2 6.54 26.78 7.36
CA ASN A 2 5.50 26.10 8.13
C ASN A 2 4.68 25.27 7.16
N ILE A 3 4.52 23.98 7.45
CA ILE A 3 3.68 23.04 6.69
C ILE A 3 2.64 22.50 7.64
N GLU A 4 1.37 22.69 7.30
CA GLU A 4 0.25 22.11 8.05
C GLU A 4 0.09 20.65 7.65
N GLY A 5 -0.07 19.75 8.63
CA GLY A 5 -0.21 18.30 8.35
C GLY A 5 -1.38 17.97 7.42
N LYS A 6 -2.46 18.77 7.44
CA LYS A 6 -3.62 18.64 6.54
C LYS A 6 -3.30 18.91 5.06
N ASP A 7 -2.22 19.65 4.79
CA ASP A 7 -1.79 20.02 3.43
C ASP A 7 -0.87 18.96 2.81
N ILE A 8 -0.48 17.95 3.59
CA ILE A 8 0.33 16.82 3.12
C ILE A 8 -0.60 15.75 2.54
N GLU A 9 -0.55 15.58 1.23
CA GLU A 9 -1.27 14.49 0.57
C GLU A 9 -0.59 13.14 0.79
N PRO A 10 -1.35 12.03 0.84
CA PRO A 10 -0.77 10.69 0.82
C PRO A 10 0.05 10.45 -0.43
N LEU A 11 1.29 9.98 -0.23
CA LEU A 11 2.24 9.71 -1.30
C LEU A 11 2.35 8.21 -1.56
N VAL A 12 2.59 7.85 -2.82
CA VAL A 12 2.89 6.48 -3.26
C VAL A 12 4.07 6.49 -4.21
N THR A 13 4.83 5.40 -4.29
CA THR A 13 5.84 5.28 -5.34
C THR A 13 5.20 4.77 -6.64
N TRP A 14 5.52 5.40 -7.77
CA TRP A 14 5.12 4.96 -9.11
C TRP A 14 6.20 4.16 -9.82
N GLY A 15 7.47 4.31 -9.43
CA GLY A 15 8.63 3.70 -10.07
C GLY A 15 9.34 2.66 -9.20
N THR A 16 10.61 2.42 -9.50
CA THR A 16 11.45 1.37 -8.91
C THR A 16 12.40 1.88 -7.82
N SER A 17 12.22 3.11 -7.39
CA SER A 17 12.98 3.76 -6.31
C SER A 17 12.05 4.41 -5.31
N PRO A 18 12.41 4.48 -4.00
CA PRO A 18 11.68 5.28 -3.02
C PRO A 18 11.58 6.78 -3.35
N HIS A 19 12.42 7.28 -4.26
CA HIS A 19 12.37 8.67 -4.74
C HIS A 19 11.35 8.89 -5.86
N ASP A 20 10.84 7.82 -6.47
CA ASP A 20 9.86 7.87 -7.54
C ASP A 20 8.45 8.00 -6.95
N ILE A 21 8.18 9.12 -6.30
CA ILE A 21 6.92 9.38 -5.58
C ILE A 21 6.00 10.33 -6.34
N SER A 22 4.71 10.18 -6.11
CA SER A 22 3.66 11.09 -6.55
C SER A 22 2.55 11.13 -5.48
N PRO A 23 1.83 12.25 -5.33
CA PRO A 23 0.57 12.25 -4.61
C PRO A 23 -0.41 11.23 -5.22
N VAL A 24 -1.25 10.65 -4.40
CA VAL A 24 -2.27 9.68 -4.87
C VAL A 24 -3.26 10.31 -5.85
N SER A 25 -3.49 11.63 -5.75
CA SER A 25 -4.29 12.43 -6.69
C SER A 25 -3.55 12.76 -8.00
N GLY A 26 -2.23 12.50 -8.05
CA GLY A 26 -1.36 12.91 -9.14
C GLY A 26 -1.35 11.93 -10.32
N LEU A 27 -0.37 12.18 -11.19
CA LEU A 27 -0.15 11.42 -12.42
C LEU A 27 1.22 10.74 -12.39
N VAL A 28 1.32 9.64 -13.13
CA VAL A 28 2.60 9.02 -13.50
C VAL A 28 3.38 10.02 -14.36
N PRO A 29 4.67 10.29 -14.06
CA PRO A 29 5.45 11.30 -14.79
C PRO A 29 5.57 11.00 -16.28
N ASP A 30 5.65 12.07 -17.05
CA ASP A 30 5.92 12.03 -18.47
C ASP A 30 7.42 12.27 -18.70
N PRO A 31 8.19 11.28 -19.18
CA PRO A 31 9.62 11.43 -19.41
C PRO A 31 9.95 12.51 -20.46
N ASP A 32 9.03 12.82 -21.37
CA ASP A 32 9.28 13.84 -22.39
C ASP A 32 9.16 15.28 -21.85
N LYS A 33 8.65 15.45 -20.63
CA LYS A 33 8.64 16.72 -19.90
C LYS A 33 9.87 16.90 -19.00
N GLU A 34 10.71 15.87 -18.85
CA GLU A 34 11.91 15.94 -18.04
C GLU A 34 13.05 16.56 -18.85
N THR A 35 13.73 17.54 -18.26
CA THR A 35 14.82 18.27 -18.89
C THR A 35 16.20 17.64 -18.66
N ASN A 36 16.35 16.86 -17.60
CA ASN A 36 17.57 16.13 -17.29
C ASN A 36 17.56 14.78 -18.02
N GLU A 37 18.49 14.56 -18.93
CA GLU A 37 18.54 13.34 -19.75
C GLU A 37 18.75 12.06 -18.92
N ASP A 38 19.57 12.07 -17.87
CA ASP A 38 19.78 10.91 -17.01
C ASP A 38 18.47 10.56 -16.26
N ARG A 39 17.77 11.58 -15.76
CA ARG A 39 16.47 11.40 -15.09
C ARG A 39 15.41 10.90 -16.08
N LYS A 40 15.40 11.42 -17.30
CA LYS A 40 14.49 10.98 -18.36
C LYS A 40 14.69 9.50 -18.69
N ILE A 41 15.93 9.05 -18.81
CA ILE A 41 16.27 7.64 -19.04
C ILE A 41 15.82 6.78 -17.87
N ALA A 42 16.07 7.23 -16.63
CA ALA A 42 15.64 6.52 -15.42
C ALA A 42 14.11 6.39 -15.34
N ILE A 43 13.36 7.46 -15.66
CA ILE A 43 11.89 7.43 -15.72
C ILE A 43 11.43 6.40 -16.77
N LYS A 44 11.95 6.43 -17.98
CA LYS A 44 11.59 5.49 -19.05
C LYS A 44 11.79 4.03 -18.61
N ARG A 45 12.94 3.71 -18.02
CA ARG A 45 13.24 2.38 -17.49
C ARG A 45 12.25 1.97 -16.39
N SER A 46 11.99 2.86 -15.44
CA SER A 46 11.05 2.59 -14.35
C SER A 46 9.64 2.34 -14.87
N LEU A 47 9.17 3.13 -15.85
CA LEU A 47 7.85 2.96 -16.46
C LEU A 47 7.73 1.63 -17.21
N GLU A 48 8.76 1.26 -17.96
CA GLU A 48 8.81 -0.03 -18.66
C GLU A 48 8.71 -1.20 -17.68
N TYR A 49 9.54 -1.21 -16.63
CA TYR A 49 9.51 -2.26 -15.61
C TYR A 49 8.15 -2.31 -14.90
N MET A 50 7.66 -1.17 -14.44
CA MET A 50 6.38 -1.05 -13.75
C MET A 50 5.18 -1.25 -14.69
N GLY A 51 5.38 -1.25 -16.00
CA GLY A 51 4.30 -1.38 -17.00
C GLY A 51 3.27 -0.27 -16.86
N LEU A 52 3.72 0.95 -16.65
CA LEU A 52 2.89 2.14 -16.54
C LEU A 52 3.06 3.02 -17.77
N LYS A 53 2.00 3.72 -18.15
CA LYS A 53 2.04 4.73 -19.21
C LYS A 53 2.19 6.12 -18.59
N PRO A 54 2.94 7.02 -19.21
CA PRO A 54 2.98 8.43 -18.81
C PRO A 54 1.57 9.02 -18.67
N ASN A 55 1.40 9.95 -17.76
CA ASN A 55 0.15 10.65 -17.49
C ASN A 55 -1.03 9.74 -17.02
N THR A 56 -0.79 8.46 -16.68
CA THR A 56 -1.79 7.62 -16.01
C THR A 56 -2.08 8.19 -14.62
N LYS A 57 -3.33 8.31 -14.23
CA LYS A 57 -3.68 8.69 -12.86
C LYS A 57 -3.23 7.61 -11.87
N ILE A 58 -2.58 8.03 -10.79
CA ILE A 58 -2.12 7.11 -9.75
C ILE A 58 -3.31 6.31 -9.20
N SER A 59 -4.44 6.94 -8.97
CA SER A 59 -5.67 6.30 -8.48
C SER A 59 -6.30 5.27 -9.46
N GLU A 60 -5.87 5.22 -10.71
CA GLU A 60 -6.35 4.21 -11.68
C GLU A 60 -5.46 2.96 -11.74
N ILE A 61 -4.33 2.96 -11.00
CA ILE A 61 -3.39 1.83 -10.98
C ILE A 61 -3.99 0.69 -10.17
N LYS A 62 -4.39 -0.38 -10.87
CA LYS A 62 -4.93 -1.61 -10.26
C LYS A 62 -3.86 -2.33 -9.46
N ILE A 63 -4.27 -2.95 -8.36
CA ILE A 63 -3.42 -3.70 -7.43
C ILE A 63 -3.91 -5.15 -7.38
N ASP A 64 -2.98 -6.09 -7.51
CA ASP A 64 -3.25 -7.52 -7.44
C ASP A 64 -3.00 -8.05 -6.03
N LYS A 65 -2.01 -7.48 -5.32
CA LYS A 65 -1.57 -7.97 -4.02
C LYS A 65 -1.33 -6.82 -3.03
N ILE A 66 -1.62 -7.08 -1.77
CA ILE A 66 -1.34 -6.17 -0.66
C ILE A 66 -0.39 -6.85 0.32
N PHE A 67 0.61 -6.10 0.76
CA PHE A 67 1.48 -6.52 1.84
C PHE A 67 1.55 -5.45 2.93
N ILE A 68 1.09 -5.80 4.13
CA ILE A 68 1.22 -4.95 5.33
C ILE A 68 2.15 -5.67 6.30
N GLY A 69 3.22 -5.01 6.74
CA GLY A 69 4.15 -5.62 7.69
C GLY A 69 5.57 -5.17 7.51
N SER A 70 6.50 -6.08 7.80
CA SER A 70 7.93 -5.88 7.95
C SER A 70 8.33 -5.22 9.28
N CYS A 71 9.64 -5.15 9.54
CA CYS A 71 10.17 -4.55 10.77
C CYS A 71 9.90 -3.04 10.90
N THR A 72 9.58 -2.36 9.79
CA THR A 72 9.33 -0.90 9.78
C THR A 72 7.85 -0.54 9.95
N ASN A 73 6.94 -1.30 9.35
CA ASN A 73 5.50 -1.00 9.29
C ASN A 73 4.63 -2.20 9.75
N GLY A 74 5.17 -3.05 10.60
CA GLY A 74 4.46 -4.14 11.27
C GLY A 74 4.44 -3.98 12.79
N ARG A 75 4.55 -2.75 13.29
CA ARG A 75 4.42 -2.42 14.71
C ARG A 75 2.97 -2.53 15.15
N ILE A 76 2.73 -2.61 16.45
CA ILE A 76 1.37 -2.74 16.96
C ILE A 76 0.49 -1.52 16.58
N GLU A 77 1.07 -0.31 16.53
CA GLU A 77 0.39 0.91 16.15
C GLU A 77 -0.05 0.88 14.68
N ASP A 78 0.81 0.38 13.79
CA ASP A 78 0.53 0.22 12.35
C ASP A 78 -0.63 -0.77 12.14
N LEU A 79 -0.60 -1.90 12.88
CA LEU A 79 -1.64 -2.92 12.81
C LEU A 79 -2.97 -2.44 13.38
N ARG A 80 -2.96 -1.68 14.48
CA ARG A 80 -4.17 -1.07 15.06
C ARG A 80 -4.83 -0.10 14.09
N LEU A 81 -4.03 0.82 13.50
CA LEU A 81 -4.52 1.78 12.51
C LEU A 81 -5.14 1.07 11.30
N ALA A 82 -4.44 0.08 10.76
CA ALA A 82 -4.93 -0.68 9.62
C ALA A 82 -6.20 -1.47 9.95
N ALA A 83 -6.27 -2.11 11.13
CA ALA A 83 -7.45 -2.84 11.58
C ALA A 83 -8.67 -1.92 11.80
N GLU A 84 -8.47 -0.72 12.36
CA GLU A 84 -9.54 0.26 12.51
C GLU A 84 -10.16 0.64 11.17
N LEU A 85 -9.33 0.92 10.16
CA LEU A 85 -9.78 1.24 8.80
C LEU A 85 -10.49 0.07 8.10
N LEU A 86 -10.10 -1.18 8.42
CA LEU A 86 -10.69 -2.41 7.87
C LEU A 86 -12.00 -2.82 8.54
N LYS A 87 -12.27 -2.33 9.74
CA LYS A 87 -13.43 -2.78 10.54
C LYS A 87 -14.72 -2.73 9.74
N GLY A 88 -15.39 -3.88 9.61
CA GLY A 88 -16.66 -4.02 8.88
C GLY A 88 -16.52 -3.98 7.33
N LYS A 89 -15.31 -3.96 6.80
CA LYS A 89 -15.05 -3.92 5.35
C LYS A 89 -14.42 -5.23 4.85
N LYS A 90 -14.45 -5.44 3.56
CA LYS A 90 -13.83 -6.58 2.86
C LYS A 90 -12.87 -6.07 1.80
N ILE A 91 -11.83 -6.85 1.51
CA ILE A 91 -10.95 -6.58 0.38
C ILE A 91 -11.67 -6.84 -0.94
N ALA A 92 -11.22 -6.18 -2.01
CA ALA A 92 -11.73 -6.41 -3.36
C ALA A 92 -11.49 -7.87 -3.80
N GLY A 93 -12.46 -8.49 -4.44
CA GLY A 93 -12.48 -9.93 -4.70
C GLY A 93 -11.34 -10.46 -5.59
N HIS A 94 -10.65 -9.58 -6.33
CA HIS A 94 -9.48 -9.95 -7.14
C HIS A 94 -8.15 -9.70 -6.43
N VAL A 95 -8.17 -9.07 -5.26
CA VAL A 95 -6.97 -8.75 -4.48
C VAL A 95 -6.64 -9.88 -3.52
N SER A 96 -5.39 -10.27 -3.48
CA SER A 96 -4.85 -11.13 -2.43
C SER A 96 -4.09 -10.26 -1.43
N ALA A 97 -4.32 -10.43 -0.14
CA ALA A 97 -3.77 -9.57 0.88
C ALA A 97 -3.14 -10.36 2.03
N MET A 98 -1.95 -9.94 2.45
CA MET A 98 -1.21 -10.54 3.56
C MET A 98 -0.81 -9.47 4.56
N VAL A 99 -0.88 -9.80 5.84
CA VAL A 99 -0.35 -8.98 6.94
C VAL A 99 0.60 -9.80 7.80
N VAL A 100 1.76 -9.23 8.09
CA VAL A 100 2.84 -9.90 8.83
C VAL A 100 3.28 -9.01 10.00
N PRO A 101 3.02 -9.42 11.25
CA PRO A 101 3.51 -8.72 12.43
C PRO A 101 5.03 -8.60 12.46
N GLY A 102 5.56 -7.49 12.95
CA GLY A 102 6.99 -7.21 12.94
C GLY A 102 7.82 -8.06 13.91
N SER A 103 7.18 -8.67 14.91
CA SER A 103 7.83 -9.58 15.86
C SER A 103 6.82 -10.50 16.53
N GLY A 104 7.31 -11.54 17.22
CA GLY A 104 6.46 -12.47 18.00
C GLY A 104 5.67 -11.76 19.10
N LEU A 105 6.28 -10.80 19.80
CA LEU A 105 5.59 -10.01 20.82
C LEU A 105 4.48 -9.15 20.24
N VAL A 106 4.70 -8.55 19.07
CA VAL A 106 3.65 -7.78 18.37
C VAL A 106 2.52 -8.70 17.92
N LYS A 107 2.83 -9.90 17.42
CA LYS A 107 1.83 -10.89 17.05
C LYS A 107 0.96 -11.28 18.25
N GLU A 108 1.59 -11.67 19.35
CA GLU A 108 0.88 -12.04 20.58
C GLU A 108 -0.03 -10.92 21.07
N GLN A 109 0.47 -9.68 21.08
CA GLN A 109 -0.33 -8.53 21.48
C GLN A 109 -1.51 -8.27 20.53
N ALA A 110 -1.27 -8.32 19.22
CA ALA A 110 -2.31 -8.12 18.22
C ALA A 110 -3.41 -9.19 18.31
N GLU A 111 -3.05 -10.45 18.56
CA GLU A 111 -4.00 -11.54 18.77
C GLU A 111 -4.81 -11.39 20.07
N LYS A 112 -4.17 -10.95 21.15
CA LYS A 112 -4.88 -10.61 22.41
C LYS A 112 -5.89 -9.49 22.22
N GLU A 113 -5.59 -8.51 21.38
CA GLU A 113 -6.47 -7.40 21.03
C GLU A 113 -7.53 -7.76 19.98
N GLY A 114 -7.46 -8.96 19.38
CA GLY A 114 -8.38 -9.42 18.33
C GLY A 114 -8.17 -8.78 16.96
N ILE A 115 -7.02 -8.14 16.76
CA ILE A 115 -6.63 -7.48 15.50
C ILE A 115 -6.53 -8.52 14.37
N ASP A 116 -5.98 -9.70 14.64
CA ASP A 116 -5.90 -10.81 13.69
C ASP A 116 -7.28 -11.21 13.14
N LYS A 117 -8.31 -11.18 13.99
CA LYS A 117 -9.68 -11.51 13.59
C LYS A 117 -10.24 -10.46 12.64
N VAL A 118 -9.91 -9.18 12.84
CA VAL A 118 -10.32 -8.10 11.93
C VAL A 118 -9.72 -8.31 10.54
N PHE A 119 -8.41 -8.57 10.46
CA PHE A 119 -7.73 -8.85 9.20
C PHE A 119 -8.27 -10.10 8.50
N LYS A 120 -8.37 -11.22 9.21
CA LYS A 120 -8.93 -12.48 8.67
C LYS A 120 -10.37 -12.29 8.18
N ASN A 121 -11.19 -11.60 8.95
CA ASN A 121 -12.56 -11.29 8.55
C ASN A 121 -12.63 -10.40 7.30
N ALA A 122 -11.68 -9.49 7.11
CA ALA A 122 -11.61 -8.66 5.92
C ALA A 122 -11.11 -9.44 4.68
N GLY A 123 -10.48 -10.60 4.86
CA GLY A 123 -9.95 -11.45 3.79
C GLY A 123 -8.44 -11.42 3.67
N PHE A 124 -7.72 -10.88 4.66
CA PHE A 124 -6.26 -10.96 4.72
C PHE A 124 -5.79 -12.31 5.26
N GLU A 125 -4.68 -12.78 4.72
CA GLU A 125 -3.87 -13.82 5.35
C GLU A 125 -3.08 -13.23 6.52
N TRP A 126 -3.16 -13.87 7.69
CA TRP A 126 -2.41 -13.51 8.89
C TRP A 126 -1.14 -14.34 8.98
N GLY A 127 -0.01 -13.72 8.67
CA GLY A 127 1.28 -14.39 8.56
C GLY A 127 2.03 -14.55 9.89
N GLU A 128 3.08 -15.37 9.85
CA GLU A 128 4.03 -15.50 10.94
C GLU A 128 5.01 -14.31 10.97
N PRO A 129 5.47 -13.88 12.17
CA PRO A 129 6.38 -12.75 12.28
C PRO A 129 7.67 -12.96 11.50
N GLY A 130 8.09 -11.95 10.75
CA GLY A 130 9.30 -12.03 9.95
C GLY A 130 9.34 -11.06 8.78
N CYS A 131 10.29 -11.27 7.89
CA CYS A 131 10.44 -10.44 6.70
C CYS A 131 9.46 -10.81 5.58
N SER A 132 9.06 -12.11 5.49
CA SER A 132 8.11 -12.61 4.52
C SER A 132 8.32 -11.98 3.12
N MET A 133 7.28 -11.50 2.49
CA MET A 133 7.32 -10.88 1.17
C MET A 133 8.21 -9.63 1.08
N CYS A 134 8.55 -8.98 2.19
CA CYS A 134 9.41 -7.77 2.16
C CYS A 134 10.75 -8.01 1.45
N LEU A 135 11.31 -9.23 1.54
CA LEU A 135 12.57 -9.62 0.91
C LEU A 135 12.39 -10.55 -0.29
N GLY A 136 11.23 -11.20 -0.43
CA GLY A 136 11.02 -12.21 -1.44
C GLY A 136 11.99 -13.39 -1.37
N MET A 137 12.47 -13.75 -0.18
CA MET A 137 13.43 -14.85 0.06
C MET A 137 12.75 -16.17 0.43
N ASN A 138 11.46 -16.16 0.64
CA ASN A 138 10.62 -17.31 0.95
C ASN A 138 9.58 -17.52 -0.17
N PRO A 139 8.69 -18.52 -0.06
CA PRO A 139 7.63 -18.74 -1.06
C PRO A 139 6.67 -17.55 -1.25
N ASP A 140 6.60 -16.63 -0.27
CA ASP A 140 5.76 -15.43 -0.34
C ASP A 140 6.40 -14.41 -1.29
N GLN A 141 6.21 -14.60 -2.59
CA GLN A 141 6.78 -13.75 -3.63
C GLN A 141 5.70 -13.27 -4.58
N LEU A 142 5.97 -12.13 -5.22
CA LEU A 142 5.19 -11.68 -6.36
C LEU A 142 5.53 -12.50 -7.60
N LYS A 143 4.52 -12.83 -8.36
CA LYS A 143 4.68 -13.38 -9.70
C LYS A 143 5.16 -12.28 -10.67
N PRO A 144 5.78 -12.64 -11.79
CA PRO A 144 6.15 -11.67 -12.81
C PRO A 144 4.94 -10.82 -13.24
N LYS A 145 5.11 -9.50 -13.26
CA LYS A 145 4.10 -8.49 -13.57
C LYS A 145 2.99 -8.30 -12.53
N GLU A 146 2.93 -9.12 -11.49
CA GLU A 146 2.00 -8.94 -10.37
C GLU A 146 2.33 -7.63 -9.64
N ARG A 147 1.30 -6.85 -9.30
CA ARG A 147 1.43 -5.51 -8.75
C ARG A 147 1.01 -5.49 -7.29
N CYS A 148 1.90 -5.02 -6.43
CA CYS A 148 1.69 -4.98 -4.99
C CYS A 148 1.70 -3.55 -4.45
N ALA A 149 0.73 -3.20 -3.62
CA ALA A 149 0.85 -2.09 -2.70
C ALA A 149 1.41 -2.62 -1.38
N SER A 150 2.58 -2.14 -1.00
CA SER A 150 3.41 -2.72 0.05
C SER A 150 3.88 -1.67 1.05
N THR A 151 3.85 -2.02 2.32
CA THR A 151 4.42 -1.19 3.40
C THR A 151 5.90 -1.48 3.65
N SER A 152 6.57 -2.22 2.77
CA SER A 152 8.02 -2.42 2.83
C SER A 152 8.77 -1.10 2.60
N ASN A 153 10.09 -1.09 2.87
CA ASN A 153 10.93 0.11 2.79
C ASN A 153 11.75 0.23 1.50
N ARG A 154 11.64 -0.72 0.60
CA ARG A 154 12.38 -0.79 -0.68
C ARG A 154 11.50 -1.40 -1.76
N ASN A 155 11.64 -0.91 -2.99
CA ASN A 155 10.88 -1.35 -4.16
C ASN A 155 11.73 -1.47 -5.44
N PHE A 156 13.04 -1.67 -5.31
CA PHE A 156 13.88 -1.90 -6.49
C PHE A 156 13.43 -3.16 -7.25
N GLU A 157 13.79 -3.24 -8.51
CA GLU A 157 13.44 -4.34 -9.41
C GLU A 157 13.71 -5.72 -8.79
N GLY A 158 12.70 -6.55 -8.69
CA GLY A 158 12.78 -7.90 -8.14
C GLY A 158 12.78 -8.01 -6.61
N ARG A 159 12.66 -6.91 -5.86
CA ARG A 159 12.71 -6.92 -4.38
C ARG A 159 11.74 -7.90 -3.73
N GLN A 160 10.51 -7.96 -4.20
CA GLN A 160 9.47 -8.86 -3.66
C GLN A 160 9.21 -10.07 -4.57
N GLY A 161 10.09 -10.35 -5.51
CA GLY A 161 9.98 -11.43 -6.49
C GLY A 161 10.39 -10.96 -7.89
N ARG A 162 10.96 -11.87 -8.68
CA ARG A 162 11.46 -11.55 -10.02
C ARG A 162 10.34 -11.04 -10.93
N GLY A 163 10.49 -9.80 -11.43
CA GLY A 163 9.49 -9.16 -12.29
C GLY A 163 8.24 -8.67 -11.56
N GLY A 164 8.21 -8.75 -10.22
CA GLY A 164 7.16 -8.17 -9.39
C GLY A 164 7.24 -6.65 -9.38
N ARG A 165 6.09 -5.99 -9.28
CA ARG A 165 5.91 -4.53 -9.36
C ARG A 165 5.43 -4.01 -8.02
N THR A 166 6.28 -3.29 -7.30
CA THR A 166 5.98 -2.84 -5.93
C THR A 166 5.79 -1.34 -5.85
N HIS A 167 4.63 -0.93 -5.33
CA HIS A 167 4.36 0.45 -4.92
C HIS A 167 4.50 0.54 -3.40
N LEU A 168 5.37 1.42 -2.91
CA LEU A 168 5.49 1.70 -1.48
C LEU A 168 4.35 2.61 -1.05
N VAL A 169 3.69 2.22 0.03
CA VAL A 169 2.54 2.92 0.61
C VAL A 169 2.57 2.84 2.14
N SER A 170 1.84 3.73 2.82
CA SER A 170 1.60 3.60 4.25
C SER A 170 0.61 2.46 4.57
N PRO A 171 0.54 1.96 5.82
CA PRO A 171 -0.45 0.96 6.22
C PRO A 171 -1.89 1.35 5.89
N GLY A 172 -2.27 2.60 6.13
CA GLY A 172 -3.61 3.10 5.78
C GLY A 172 -3.88 3.11 4.27
N MET A 173 -2.89 3.50 3.46
CA MET A 173 -3.01 3.47 2.00
C MET A 173 -3.06 2.03 1.45
N ALA A 174 -2.34 1.09 2.08
CA ALA A 174 -2.43 -0.33 1.74
C ALA A 174 -3.85 -0.88 1.98
N VAL A 175 -4.48 -0.49 3.11
CA VAL A 175 -5.88 -0.83 3.41
C VAL A 175 -6.82 -0.22 2.37
N ALA A 176 -6.64 1.06 2.01
CA ALA A 176 -7.46 1.70 0.99
C ALA A 176 -7.35 0.96 -0.35
N ALA A 177 -6.13 0.62 -0.76
CA ALA A 177 -5.88 -0.16 -1.96
C ALA A 177 -6.49 -1.57 -1.89
N ALA A 178 -6.43 -2.23 -0.73
CA ALA A 178 -7.04 -3.55 -0.53
C ALA A 178 -8.56 -3.53 -0.75
N ILE A 179 -9.25 -2.52 -0.21
CA ILE A 179 -10.70 -2.40 -0.29
C ILE A 179 -11.14 -1.99 -1.71
N ARG A 180 -10.42 -1.07 -2.35
CA ARG A 180 -10.77 -0.52 -3.67
C ARG A 180 -10.26 -1.37 -4.85
N GLY A 181 -9.20 -2.16 -4.66
CA GLY A 181 -8.56 -2.94 -5.72
C GLY A 181 -7.64 -2.12 -6.64
N HIS A 182 -7.40 -0.87 -6.29
CA HIS A 182 -6.49 0.07 -6.96
C HIS A 182 -5.89 1.03 -5.93
N LEU A 183 -4.84 1.77 -6.28
CA LEU A 183 -4.31 2.80 -5.39
C LEU A 183 -5.41 3.84 -5.11
N ALA A 184 -5.66 4.15 -3.84
CA ALA A 184 -6.74 5.03 -3.41
C ALA A 184 -6.35 5.87 -2.21
N ASP A 185 -6.96 7.02 -2.06
CA ASP A 185 -6.74 7.89 -0.91
C ASP A 185 -7.41 7.31 0.34
N VAL A 186 -6.62 7.08 1.38
CA VAL A 186 -7.13 6.57 2.66
C VAL A 186 -8.14 7.53 3.32
N ARG A 187 -8.04 8.83 3.05
CA ARG A 187 -8.95 9.85 3.58
C ARG A 187 -10.40 9.64 3.12
N GLU A 188 -10.59 9.06 1.93
CA GLU A 188 -11.92 8.72 1.41
C GLU A 188 -12.61 7.60 2.20
N LEU A 189 -11.84 6.73 2.89
CA LEU A 189 -12.41 5.69 3.74
C LEU A 189 -13.01 6.24 5.03
N GLN A 190 -12.55 7.39 5.50
CA GLN A 190 -13.00 8.05 6.72
C GLN A 190 -14.25 8.91 6.49
N SER A 191 -14.39 9.49 5.29
CA SER A 191 -15.50 10.39 4.94
C SER A 191 -16.88 9.69 4.87
N VAL A 192 -16.92 8.39 4.70
CA VAL A 192 -18.18 7.61 4.59
C VAL A 192 -18.81 7.32 5.97
N SER A 193 -18.07 7.53 7.06
CA SER A 193 -18.57 7.22 8.42
C SER A 193 -19.45 8.32 9.04
N TYR A 194 -19.54 9.51 8.47
CA TYR A 194 -20.27 10.65 9.03
C TYR A 194 -21.69 10.89 8.46
N THR A 195 -22.15 10.11 7.49
CA THR A 195 -23.45 10.36 6.83
C THR A 195 -24.65 9.69 7.49
N HIS A 196 -24.52 9.06 8.67
CA HIS A 196 -25.62 8.38 9.35
C HIS A 196 -25.94 8.88 10.77
N LEU A 197 -25.59 10.13 11.08
CA LEU A 197 -26.09 10.80 12.30
C LEU A 197 -26.97 12.00 11.92
N THR A 198 -28.05 11.75 11.23
CA THR A 198 -29.23 12.63 11.31
C THR A 198 -30.01 12.21 12.54
N LEU A 199 -29.87 13.00 13.61
CA LEU A 199 -30.76 12.91 14.74
C LEU A 199 -32.21 13.17 14.29
N PRO A 200 -33.20 12.39 14.71
CA PRO A 200 -34.58 12.73 14.45
C PRO A 200 -34.89 14.01 15.22
N THR A 201 -35.26 15.06 14.54
CA THR A 201 -35.89 16.24 15.09
C THR A 201 -37.29 15.86 15.55
N THR A 202 -37.50 15.85 16.84
CA THR A 202 -38.83 15.88 17.46
C THR A 202 -39.46 17.26 17.30
#